data_c702ef45e5b1b7afcc93be2f8fdbd934
#
_entry.id   c702ef45e5b1b7afcc93be2f8fdbd934
#
_cell.length_a   1.000
_cell.length_b   1.000
_cell.length_c   1.000
_cell.angle_alpha   90.00
_cell.angle_beta   90.00
_cell.angle_gamma   90.00
#
_symmetry.space_group_name_H-M   'P 1'
#
loop_
_entity.id
_entity.type
_entity.pdbx_description
1 polymer ?
#
loop_
_entity_poly.entity_id
_entity_poly.type
_entity_poly.pdbx_seq_one_letter_code
_entity_poly.pdbx_strand_id
1 'polypeptide(L)'
;MPRQSSDNFEELARYYDAIMTDVDYDRWEIATANIAQMLPNDFQHLDAACGTGTLLRALAPYKWNSIGVDLSPAMLRLANKKRTRSPLAAADLRRLPFKGSFDYITCLFDSMNFLLKKATIRAALKSFARALSPGGIVYFDVVTEEMILQHFADQVWNERNGRFSTKWSCKYHRATNTCETRIKVKRGPETTLYERVYEIDFIKKAIEDAGLTILGVHDAETWRAVRKKSVRVDFVCTKGPADTYTKPFKNAVKRMQDCLKD
;
A
#
# COMPACT_ATOMS: atom_id res chain seq x y z
N MET A 1 13.71 -12.90 -14.05
CA MET A 1 12.67 -12.44 -13.13
C MET A 1 11.33 -12.49 -13.85
N PRO A 2 10.28 -13.06 -13.26
CA PRO A 2 8.96 -13.07 -13.86
C PRO A 2 8.48 -11.61 -14.06
N ARG A 3 7.70 -11.40 -15.11
CA ARG A 3 7.01 -10.14 -15.34
C ARG A 3 5.65 -10.24 -14.63
N GLN A 4 5.39 -9.35 -13.68
CA GLN A 4 4.03 -9.15 -13.20
C GLN A 4 3.29 -8.39 -14.30
N SER A 5 2.21 -8.96 -14.80
CA SER A 5 1.30 -8.28 -15.71
C SER A 5 0.10 -7.75 -14.92
N SER A 6 -0.54 -6.69 -15.40
CA SER A 6 -1.85 -6.25 -14.89
C SER A 6 -2.90 -7.38 -14.96
N ASP A 7 -2.67 -8.36 -15.81
CA ASP A 7 -3.56 -9.51 -16.03
C ASP A 7 -3.70 -10.42 -14.80
N ASN A 8 -2.68 -10.48 -13.92
CA ASN A 8 -2.76 -11.30 -12.71
C ASN A 8 -3.87 -10.84 -11.75
N PHE A 9 -4.10 -9.53 -11.66
CA PHE A 9 -5.20 -8.99 -10.88
C PHE A 9 -6.52 -8.96 -11.66
N GLU A 10 -6.49 -8.99 -12.99
CA GLU A 10 -7.69 -8.99 -13.84
C GLU A 10 -8.56 -10.22 -13.56
N GLU A 11 -7.98 -11.41 -13.50
CA GLU A 11 -8.71 -12.64 -13.20
C GLU A 11 -9.10 -12.79 -11.73
N LEU A 12 -8.25 -12.30 -10.82
CA LEU A 12 -8.45 -12.39 -9.39
C LEU A 12 -9.48 -11.38 -8.87
N ALA A 13 -9.65 -10.24 -9.57
CA ALA A 13 -10.40 -9.08 -9.07
C ALA A 13 -11.78 -9.44 -8.51
N ARG A 14 -12.58 -10.26 -9.21
CA ARG A 14 -13.94 -10.64 -8.77
C ARG A 14 -13.99 -11.46 -7.48
N TYR A 15 -12.87 -12.06 -7.08
CA TYR A 15 -12.73 -12.85 -5.86
C TYR A 15 -12.00 -12.10 -4.75
N TYR A 16 -11.32 -11.01 -5.12
CA TYR A 16 -10.35 -10.31 -4.29
C TYR A 16 -10.91 -9.91 -2.92
N ASP A 17 -12.06 -9.24 -2.89
CA ASP A 17 -12.62 -8.79 -1.62
C ASP A 17 -13.01 -9.92 -0.69
N ALA A 18 -13.52 -11.03 -1.24
CA ALA A 18 -13.87 -12.20 -0.45
C ALA A 18 -12.63 -12.95 0.05
N ILE A 19 -11.53 -12.91 -0.71
CA ILE A 19 -10.22 -13.44 -0.30
C ILE A 19 -9.61 -12.58 0.82
N MET A 20 -9.85 -11.26 0.77
CA MET A 20 -9.28 -10.28 1.71
C MET A 20 -10.24 -9.96 2.87
N THR A 21 -11.24 -10.80 3.15
CA THR A 21 -12.26 -10.55 4.20
C THR A 21 -11.63 -10.42 5.58
N ASP A 22 -10.57 -11.17 5.86
CA ASP A 22 -9.90 -11.21 7.17
C ASP A 22 -8.81 -10.14 7.34
N VAL A 23 -8.65 -9.27 6.32
CA VAL A 23 -7.70 -8.16 6.40
C VAL A 23 -8.31 -7.01 7.20
N ASP A 24 -7.64 -6.62 8.26
CA ASP A 24 -8.00 -5.47 9.09
C ASP A 24 -7.66 -4.14 8.36
N TYR A 25 -8.63 -3.63 7.59
CA TYR A 25 -8.50 -2.33 6.92
C TYR A 25 -8.64 -1.14 7.88
N ASP A 26 -9.22 -1.31 9.05
CA ASP A 26 -9.47 -0.23 10.01
C ASP A 26 -8.15 0.40 10.47
N ARG A 27 -7.11 -0.41 10.60
CA ARG A 27 -5.77 0.07 10.94
C ARG A 27 -5.22 1.07 9.94
N TRP A 28 -5.38 0.82 8.65
CA TRP A 28 -4.93 1.77 7.60
C TRP A 28 -5.81 3.01 7.55
N GLU A 29 -7.13 2.88 7.79
CA GLU A 29 -8.02 4.02 7.92
C GLU A 29 -7.59 4.91 9.07
N ILE A 30 -7.39 4.35 10.28
CA ILE A 30 -6.94 5.07 11.47
C ILE A 30 -5.62 5.80 11.22
N ALA A 31 -4.62 5.11 10.67
CA ALA A 31 -3.32 5.72 10.37
C ALA A 31 -3.44 6.84 9.33
N THR A 32 -4.15 6.57 8.24
CA THR A 32 -4.38 7.54 7.17
C THR A 32 -5.09 8.79 7.68
N ALA A 33 -6.14 8.64 8.50
CA ALA A 33 -6.89 9.75 9.08
C ALA A 33 -6.06 10.55 10.09
N ASN A 34 -5.23 9.90 10.91
CA ASN A 34 -4.36 10.59 11.86
C ASN A 34 -3.25 11.39 11.18
N ILE A 35 -2.68 10.88 10.09
CA ILE A 35 -1.68 11.60 9.27
C ILE A 35 -2.35 12.80 8.59
N ALA A 36 -3.54 12.63 8.04
CA ALA A 36 -4.27 13.70 7.36
C ALA A 36 -4.55 14.93 8.25
N GLN A 37 -4.64 14.76 9.58
CA GLN A 37 -4.79 15.88 10.51
C GLN A 37 -3.59 16.85 10.53
N MET A 38 -2.49 16.52 9.87
CA MET A 38 -1.34 17.43 9.70
C MET A 38 -1.49 18.35 8.50
N LEU A 39 -2.48 18.11 7.65
CA LEU A 39 -2.73 18.83 6.40
C LEU A 39 -3.85 19.87 6.57
N PRO A 40 -3.96 20.87 5.68
CA PRO A 40 -5.12 21.76 5.61
C PRO A 40 -6.43 20.97 5.40
N ASN A 41 -7.57 21.53 5.81
CA ASN A 41 -8.86 20.82 5.74
C ASN A 41 -9.35 20.51 4.29
N ASP A 42 -8.86 21.24 3.30
CA ASP A 42 -9.25 21.16 1.88
C ASP A 42 -8.21 20.45 1.00
N PHE A 43 -7.34 19.64 1.61
CA PHE A 43 -6.28 18.94 0.90
C PHE A 43 -6.79 18.00 -0.22
N GLN A 44 -5.96 17.83 -1.25
CA GLN A 44 -6.20 16.88 -2.33
C GLN A 44 -5.53 15.55 -2.03
N HIS A 45 -6.29 14.47 -2.02
CA HIS A 45 -5.81 13.12 -1.70
C HIS A 45 -5.78 12.22 -2.93
N LEU A 46 -4.69 11.47 -3.08
CA LEU A 46 -4.53 10.40 -4.06
C LEU A 46 -4.34 9.06 -3.34
N ASP A 47 -5.24 8.11 -3.56
CA ASP A 47 -5.02 6.71 -3.19
C ASP A 47 -4.40 5.98 -4.38
N ALA A 48 -3.09 5.74 -4.31
CA ALA A 48 -2.29 5.15 -5.37
C ALA A 48 -2.20 3.62 -5.18
N ALA A 49 -2.58 2.85 -6.19
CA ALA A 49 -2.90 1.43 -6.14
C ALA A 49 -4.14 1.14 -5.28
N CYS A 50 -5.23 1.87 -5.53
CA CYS A 50 -6.45 1.83 -4.73
C CYS A 50 -7.22 0.48 -4.81
N GLY A 51 -6.84 -0.42 -5.71
CA GLY A 51 -7.46 -1.73 -5.89
C GLY A 51 -8.98 -1.64 -6.11
N THR A 52 -9.73 -2.38 -5.31
CA THR A 52 -11.21 -2.37 -5.33
C THR A 52 -11.82 -1.20 -4.54
N GLY A 53 -11.01 -0.22 -4.12
CA GLY A 53 -11.44 1.00 -3.45
C GLY A 53 -11.86 0.83 -1.99
N THR A 54 -11.36 -0.18 -1.30
CA THR A 54 -11.74 -0.45 0.08
C THR A 54 -11.35 0.69 1.01
N LEU A 55 -10.09 1.19 0.92
CA LEU A 55 -9.64 2.34 1.69
C LEU A 55 -10.45 3.61 1.35
N LEU A 56 -10.66 3.90 0.07
CA LEU A 56 -11.47 5.06 -0.34
C LEU A 56 -12.89 5.04 0.23
N ARG A 57 -13.49 3.85 0.37
CA ARG A 57 -14.81 3.70 0.99
C ARG A 57 -14.76 3.92 2.50
N ALA A 58 -13.74 3.39 3.19
CA ALA A 58 -13.52 3.63 4.62
C ALA A 58 -13.33 5.13 4.89
N LEU A 59 -12.61 5.83 4.01
CA LEU A 59 -12.38 7.27 4.11
C LEU A 59 -13.57 8.15 3.66
N ALA A 60 -14.63 7.59 3.07
CA ALA A 60 -15.78 8.37 2.58
C ALA A 60 -16.49 9.24 3.64
N PRO A 61 -16.59 8.84 4.92
CA PRO A 61 -17.17 9.68 5.98
C PRO A 61 -16.43 10.99 6.21
N TYR A 62 -15.12 11.04 5.95
CA TYR A 62 -14.29 12.23 6.12
C TYR A 62 -14.50 13.30 5.05
N LYS A 63 -15.18 12.95 3.93
CA LYS A 63 -15.52 13.85 2.83
C LYS A 63 -14.31 14.53 2.17
N TRP A 64 -13.19 13.85 2.09
CA TRP A 64 -11.98 14.36 1.44
C TRP A 64 -12.13 14.45 -0.08
N ASN A 65 -11.38 15.35 -0.69
CA ASN A 65 -11.21 15.41 -2.15
C ASN A 65 -10.26 14.30 -2.61
N SER A 66 -10.77 13.07 -2.70
CA SER A 66 -9.97 11.89 -3.00
C SER A 66 -10.12 11.43 -4.44
N ILE A 67 -9.01 11.00 -5.04
CA ILE A 67 -8.95 10.29 -6.34
C ILE A 67 -8.28 8.95 -6.11
N GLY A 68 -8.78 7.88 -6.75
CA GLY A 68 -8.14 6.56 -6.75
C GLY A 68 -7.48 6.25 -8.08
N VAL A 69 -6.29 5.68 -8.06
CA VAL A 69 -5.65 5.13 -9.25
C VAL A 69 -5.18 3.71 -9.03
N ASP A 70 -5.30 2.88 -10.04
CA ASP A 70 -4.78 1.50 -10.05
C ASP A 70 -4.31 1.12 -11.45
N LEU A 71 -3.37 0.16 -11.53
CA LEU A 71 -2.90 -0.36 -12.80
C LEU A 71 -3.93 -1.32 -13.44
N SER A 72 -4.76 -1.99 -12.64
CA SER A 72 -5.74 -2.99 -13.08
C SER A 72 -7.11 -2.36 -13.39
N PRO A 73 -7.55 -2.35 -14.66
CA PRO A 73 -8.89 -1.91 -15.01
C PRO A 73 -10.00 -2.76 -14.35
N ALA A 74 -9.75 -4.05 -14.07
CA ALA A 74 -10.73 -4.90 -13.39
C ALA A 74 -10.94 -4.48 -11.95
N MET A 75 -9.89 -4.14 -11.22
CA MET A 75 -9.98 -3.59 -9.87
C MET A 75 -10.78 -2.29 -9.86
N LEU A 76 -10.49 -1.37 -10.79
CA LEU A 76 -11.23 -0.10 -10.93
C LEU A 76 -12.70 -0.29 -11.29
N ARG A 77 -13.03 -1.27 -12.15
CA ARG A 77 -14.44 -1.62 -12.44
C ARG A 77 -15.19 -2.06 -11.18
N LEU A 78 -14.54 -2.82 -10.29
CA LEU A 78 -15.13 -3.24 -9.02
C LEU A 78 -15.26 -2.08 -8.03
N ALA A 79 -14.23 -1.24 -7.91
CA ALA A 79 -14.28 -0.03 -7.10
C ALA A 79 -15.47 0.87 -7.51
N ASN A 80 -15.66 1.06 -8.81
CA ASN A 80 -16.79 1.83 -9.35
C ASN A 80 -18.15 1.17 -9.05
N LYS A 81 -18.27 -0.16 -9.18
CA LYS A 81 -19.49 -0.90 -8.81
C LYS A 81 -19.83 -0.77 -7.33
N LYS A 82 -18.85 -0.66 -6.47
CA LYS A 82 -19.03 -0.44 -5.03
C LYS A 82 -19.40 1.00 -4.69
N ARG A 83 -19.55 1.86 -5.70
CA ARG A 83 -19.91 3.26 -5.54
C ARG A 83 -18.93 4.02 -4.63
N THR A 84 -17.62 3.82 -4.84
CA THR A 84 -16.65 4.77 -4.30
C THR A 84 -17.04 6.15 -4.85
N ARG A 85 -17.20 7.12 -3.98
CA ARG A 85 -17.59 8.48 -4.40
C ARG A 85 -16.43 9.23 -5.07
N SER A 86 -15.23 8.67 -5.00
CA SER A 86 -14.01 9.24 -5.55
C SER A 86 -13.90 8.94 -7.04
N PRO A 87 -13.46 9.88 -7.88
CA PRO A 87 -13.04 9.61 -9.24
C PRO A 87 -11.97 8.53 -9.30
N LEU A 88 -12.00 7.68 -10.34
CA LEU A 88 -11.06 6.57 -10.52
C LEU A 88 -10.41 6.66 -11.88
N ALA A 89 -9.10 6.36 -11.97
CA ALA A 89 -8.36 6.34 -13.23
C ALA A 89 -7.31 5.22 -13.26
N ALA A 90 -7.05 4.67 -14.46
CA ALA A 90 -5.96 3.73 -14.66
C ALA A 90 -4.62 4.47 -14.69
N ALA A 91 -3.68 4.10 -13.82
CA ALA A 91 -2.34 4.68 -13.81
C ALA A 91 -1.31 3.72 -13.22
N ASP A 92 -0.07 3.89 -13.66
CA ASP A 92 1.09 3.16 -13.19
C ASP A 92 1.83 4.00 -12.12
N LEU A 93 2.08 3.44 -10.95
CA LEU A 93 2.80 4.10 -9.86
C LEU A 93 4.15 4.68 -10.30
N ARG A 94 4.82 4.02 -11.25
CA ARG A 94 6.13 4.42 -11.76
C ARG A 94 6.11 5.72 -12.57
N ARG A 95 4.91 6.15 -13.02
CA ARG A 95 4.71 7.30 -13.90
C ARG A 95 3.31 7.89 -13.78
N LEU A 96 2.93 8.26 -12.58
CA LEU A 96 1.65 8.95 -12.36
C LEU A 96 1.55 10.19 -13.27
N PRO A 97 0.40 10.46 -13.90
CA PRO A 97 0.24 11.57 -14.84
C PRO A 97 0.03 12.93 -14.15
N PHE A 98 0.49 13.08 -12.91
CA PHE A 98 0.25 14.27 -12.08
C PHE A 98 1.55 15.02 -11.76
N LYS A 99 1.43 16.33 -11.52
CA LYS A 99 2.54 17.21 -11.13
C LYS A 99 2.06 18.26 -10.13
N GLY A 100 2.50 18.16 -8.86
CA GLY A 100 2.17 19.12 -7.81
C GLY A 100 0.67 19.26 -7.56
N SER A 101 -0.06 18.13 -7.64
CA SER A 101 -1.52 18.13 -7.63
C SER A 101 -2.13 17.62 -6.32
N PHE A 102 -1.34 16.97 -5.48
CA PHE A 102 -1.83 16.31 -4.27
C PHE A 102 -1.04 16.74 -3.04
N ASP A 103 -1.76 16.96 -1.97
CA ASP A 103 -1.19 17.27 -0.65
C ASP A 103 -0.99 15.99 0.16
N TYR A 104 -1.73 14.94 -0.18
CA TYR A 104 -1.63 13.64 0.45
C TYR A 104 -1.66 12.51 -0.58
N ILE A 105 -0.71 11.59 -0.51
CA ILE A 105 -0.69 10.35 -1.30
C ILE A 105 -0.64 9.18 -0.33
N THR A 106 -1.57 8.22 -0.48
CA THR A 106 -1.50 6.89 0.15
C THR A 106 -1.12 5.84 -0.90
N CYS A 107 -0.31 4.85 -0.51
CA CYS A 107 -0.01 3.67 -1.33
C CYS A 107 0.18 2.49 -0.39
N LEU A 108 -0.91 1.84 -0.02
CA LEU A 108 -1.00 0.95 1.12
C LEU A 108 -1.23 -0.50 0.71
N PHE A 109 -1.17 -1.38 1.70
CA PHE A 109 -1.36 -2.80 1.53
C PHE A 109 -0.32 -3.42 0.57
N ASP A 110 0.97 -3.28 0.94
CA ASP A 110 2.14 -3.86 0.24
C ASP A 110 2.23 -3.59 -1.27
N SER A 111 1.48 -2.63 -1.78
CA SER A 111 1.47 -2.29 -3.20
C SER A 111 2.88 -2.02 -3.76
N MET A 112 3.78 -1.48 -2.95
CA MET A 112 5.19 -1.27 -3.30
C MET A 112 5.97 -2.57 -3.47
N ASN A 113 5.62 -3.67 -2.79
CA ASN A 113 6.29 -4.96 -2.91
C ASN A 113 6.05 -5.64 -4.25
N PHE A 114 4.95 -5.29 -4.94
CA PHE A 114 4.68 -5.74 -6.31
C PHE A 114 5.60 -5.11 -7.36
N LEU A 115 6.38 -4.10 -7.03
CA LEU A 115 7.41 -3.52 -7.88
C LEU A 115 8.71 -4.32 -7.78
N LEU A 116 8.86 -5.38 -8.56
CA LEU A 116 9.89 -6.42 -8.42
C LEU A 116 11.35 -5.97 -8.64
N LYS A 117 11.60 -4.75 -9.10
CA LYS A 117 12.95 -4.25 -9.37
C LYS A 117 13.25 -3.00 -8.53
N LYS A 118 14.48 -2.90 -7.99
CA LYS A 118 14.93 -1.70 -7.28
C LYS A 118 14.72 -0.40 -8.10
N ALA A 119 14.91 -0.47 -9.42
CA ALA A 119 14.68 0.67 -10.31
C ALA A 119 13.20 1.09 -10.36
N THR A 120 12.25 0.14 -10.26
CA THR A 120 10.81 0.46 -10.27
C THR A 120 10.34 1.08 -8.95
N ILE A 121 10.91 0.69 -7.81
CA ILE A 121 10.72 1.38 -6.52
C ILE A 121 11.17 2.85 -6.61
N ARG A 122 12.41 3.07 -7.11
CA ARG A 122 12.92 4.44 -7.31
C ARG A 122 12.04 5.27 -8.25
N ALA A 123 11.53 4.65 -9.32
CA ALA A 123 10.65 5.32 -10.26
C ALA A 123 9.30 5.70 -9.61
N ALA A 124 8.70 4.82 -8.80
CA ALA A 124 7.46 5.09 -8.08
C ALA A 124 7.65 6.23 -7.06
N LEU A 125 8.71 6.20 -6.24
CA LEU A 125 8.99 7.26 -5.28
C LEU A 125 9.23 8.63 -5.95
N LYS A 126 9.96 8.66 -7.07
CA LYS A 126 10.12 9.88 -7.89
C LYS A 126 8.78 10.35 -8.49
N SER A 127 7.92 9.42 -8.85
CA SER A 127 6.58 9.71 -9.37
C SER A 127 5.69 10.31 -8.28
N PHE A 128 5.74 9.79 -7.05
CA PHE A 128 5.06 10.37 -5.88
C PHE A 128 5.58 11.78 -5.58
N ALA A 129 6.91 11.96 -5.49
CA ALA A 129 7.53 13.27 -5.26
C ALA A 129 7.11 14.31 -6.32
N ARG A 130 6.96 13.89 -7.59
CA ARG A 130 6.48 14.75 -8.67
C ARG A 130 5.01 15.10 -8.51
N ALA A 131 4.17 14.14 -8.11
CA ALA A 131 2.73 14.31 -7.96
C ALA A 131 2.36 15.15 -6.73
N LEU A 132 3.19 15.13 -5.67
CA LEU A 132 3.00 15.92 -4.46
C LEU A 132 3.20 17.41 -4.71
N SER A 133 2.34 18.23 -4.10
CA SER A 133 2.53 19.66 -3.89
C SER A 133 3.70 19.92 -2.92
N PRO A 134 4.27 21.14 -2.89
CA PRO A 134 5.25 21.50 -1.87
C PRO A 134 4.66 21.32 -0.46
N GLY A 135 5.39 20.63 0.43
CA GLY A 135 4.90 20.27 1.75
C GLY A 135 3.94 19.09 1.80
N GLY A 136 3.55 18.52 0.66
CA GLY A 136 2.67 17.35 0.63
C GLY A 136 3.31 16.12 1.27
N ILE A 137 2.47 15.19 1.71
CA ILE A 137 2.85 13.98 2.44
C ILE A 137 2.56 12.74 1.59
N VAL A 138 3.47 11.76 1.58
CA VAL A 138 3.19 10.40 1.12
C VAL A 138 3.30 9.42 2.29
N TYR A 139 2.29 8.56 2.40
CA TYR A 139 2.23 7.44 3.33
C TYR A 139 2.13 6.13 2.55
N PHE A 140 3.07 5.22 2.77
CA PHE A 140 3.05 3.90 2.15
C PHE A 140 3.62 2.85 3.10
N ASP A 141 3.28 1.59 2.85
CA ASP A 141 3.80 0.46 3.60
C ASP A 141 4.56 -0.54 2.71
N VAL A 142 5.35 -1.37 3.35
CA VAL A 142 5.97 -2.55 2.75
C VAL A 142 5.92 -3.73 3.71
N VAL A 143 5.73 -4.93 3.19
CA VAL A 143 5.96 -6.16 3.95
C VAL A 143 7.47 -6.46 4.00
N THR A 144 7.89 -7.07 5.10
CA THR A 144 9.27 -7.46 5.36
C THR A 144 9.52 -8.93 5.03
N GLU A 145 10.78 -9.37 5.09
CA GLU A 145 11.12 -10.79 4.99
C GLU A 145 10.47 -11.59 6.11
N GLU A 146 10.34 -11.01 7.29
CA GLU A 146 9.73 -11.66 8.45
C GLU A 146 8.27 -12.04 8.18
N MET A 147 7.50 -11.15 7.54
CA MET A 147 6.13 -11.46 7.09
C MET A 147 6.09 -12.70 6.20
N ILE A 148 7.00 -12.75 5.22
CA ILE A 148 7.05 -13.87 4.28
C ILE A 148 7.43 -15.15 5.02
N LEU A 149 8.44 -15.13 5.89
CA LEU A 149 8.93 -16.31 6.60
C LEU A 149 7.94 -16.86 7.62
N GLN A 150 7.21 -15.98 8.31
CA GLN A 150 6.24 -16.41 9.34
C GLN A 150 4.94 -16.93 8.73
N HIS A 151 4.46 -16.31 7.65
CA HIS A 151 3.07 -16.51 7.21
C HIS A 151 2.93 -17.14 5.82
N PHE A 152 3.97 -17.13 4.99
CA PHE A 152 3.84 -17.53 3.57
C PHE A 152 4.87 -18.54 3.11
N ALA A 153 6.15 -18.42 3.52
CA ALA A 153 7.25 -19.17 2.94
C ALA A 153 7.01 -20.68 2.97
N ASP A 154 7.05 -21.28 1.77
CA ASP A 154 6.96 -22.72 1.54
C ASP A 154 5.71 -23.40 2.15
N GLN A 155 4.63 -22.62 2.30
CA GLN A 155 3.35 -23.09 2.85
C GLN A 155 2.34 -23.39 1.74
N VAL A 156 1.44 -24.34 2.05
CA VAL A 156 0.28 -24.66 1.23
C VAL A 156 -0.95 -24.78 2.16
N TRP A 157 -1.98 -24.00 1.89
CA TRP A 157 -3.22 -24.06 2.68
C TRP A 157 -4.46 -23.88 1.82
N ASN A 158 -5.62 -24.17 2.42
CA ASN A 158 -6.90 -23.93 1.79
C ASN A 158 -7.72 -22.98 2.67
N GLU A 159 -8.47 -22.10 2.03
CA GLU A 159 -9.40 -21.19 2.69
C GLU A 159 -10.80 -21.34 2.12
N ARG A 160 -11.79 -21.09 2.97
CA ARG A 160 -13.18 -20.99 2.54
C ARG A 160 -13.61 -19.53 2.55
N ASN A 161 -13.80 -18.97 1.37
CA ASN A 161 -14.13 -17.56 1.17
C ASN A 161 -15.61 -17.42 0.79
N GLY A 162 -16.51 -17.60 1.77
CA GLY A 162 -17.95 -17.56 1.55
C GLY A 162 -18.44 -18.67 0.61
N ARG A 163 -18.74 -18.33 -0.66
CA ARG A 163 -19.34 -19.26 -1.66
C ARG A 163 -18.30 -20.07 -2.45
N PHE A 164 -17.02 -19.81 -2.28
CA PHE A 164 -15.95 -20.53 -2.97
C PHE A 164 -14.82 -20.90 -2.01
N SER A 165 -13.88 -21.69 -2.48
CA SER A 165 -12.66 -22.01 -1.73
C SER A 165 -11.45 -21.71 -2.58
N THR A 166 -10.38 -21.33 -1.94
CA THR A 166 -9.07 -21.10 -2.55
C THR A 166 -8.05 -22.08 -2.01
N LYS A 167 -7.13 -22.48 -2.87
CA LYS A 167 -5.89 -23.14 -2.48
C LYS A 167 -4.77 -22.20 -2.75
N TRP A 168 -3.98 -21.97 -1.72
CA TRP A 168 -2.79 -21.12 -1.76
C TRP A 168 -1.55 -21.99 -1.72
N SER A 169 -0.52 -21.56 -2.44
CA SER A 169 0.82 -22.13 -2.29
C SER A 169 1.83 -21.02 -2.48
N CYS A 170 2.73 -20.88 -1.54
CA CYS A 170 3.77 -19.85 -1.56
C CYS A 170 5.16 -20.47 -1.62
N LYS A 171 6.04 -19.86 -2.40
CA LYS A 171 7.45 -20.21 -2.49
C LYS A 171 8.31 -18.97 -2.34
N TYR A 172 9.22 -19.01 -1.37
CA TYR A 172 10.15 -17.90 -1.16
C TYR A 172 11.50 -18.16 -1.83
N HIS A 173 11.87 -17.30 -2.76
CA HIS A 173 13.13 -17.35 -3.49
C HIS A 173 14.17 -16.44 -2.81
N ARG A 174 14.92 -16.96 -1.83
CA ARG A 174 15.88 -16.17 -1.03
C ARG A 174 16.93 -15.44 -1.86
N ALA A 175 17.42 -16.03 -2.97
CA ALA A 175 18.43 -15.41 -3.83
C ALA A 175 17.96 -14.11 -4.49
N THR A 176 16.65 -13.94 -4.67
CA THR A 176 16.02 -12.76 -5.29
C THR A 176 15.16 -11.96 -4.34
N ASN A 177 14.98 -12.42 -3.10
CA ASN A 177 14.04 -11.90 -2.09
C ASN A 177 12.62 -11.78 -2.66
N THR A 178 12.17 -12.79 -3.42
CA THR A 178 10.86 -12.78 -4.09
C THR A 178 9.97 -13.89 -3.55
N CYS A 179 8.76 -13.55 -3.14
CA CYS A 179 7.70 -14.50 -2.82
C CYS A 179 6.85 -14.72 -4.07
N GLU A 180 6.67 -15.98 -4.46
CA GLU A 180 5.75 -16.44 -5.48
C GLU A 180 4.53 -17.03 -4.80
N THR A 181 3.37 -16.38 -4.91
CA THR A 181 2.11 -16.81 -4.32
C THR A 181 1.15 -17.25 -5.41
N ARG A 182 0.79 -18.54 -5.45
CA ARG A 182 -0.23 -19.09 -6.36
C ARG A 182 -1.54 -19.23 -5.62
N ILE A 183 -2.59 -18.69 -6.21
CA ILE A 183 -3.95 -18.71 -5.69
C ILE A 183 -4.82 -19.42 -6.71
N LYS A 184 -5.32 -20.61 -6.36
CA LYS A 184 -6.27 -21.39 -7.16
C LYS A 184 -7.66 -21.30 -6.58
N VAL A 185 -8.58 -20.69 -7.30
CA VAL A 185 -10.00 -20.70 -6.95
C VAL A 185 -10.60 -22.04 -7.37
N LYS A 186 -11.30 -22.72 -6.47
CA LYS A 186 -11.99 -23.99 -6.79
C LYS A 186 -13.04 -23.74 -7.88
N ARG A 187 -12.90 -24.44 -9.00
CA ARG A 187 -13.71 -24.25 -10.23
C ARG A 187 -13.60 -22.84 -10.83
N GLY A 188 -12.49 -22.17 -10.62
CA GLY A 188 -12.18 -20.82 -11.11
C GLY A 188 -10.74 -20.67 -11.61
N PRO A 189 -10.26 -19.46 -11.76
CA PRO A 189 -8.91 -19.18 -12.25
C PRO A 189 -7.82 -19.63 -11.27
N GLU A 190 -6.62 -19.71 -11.81
CA GLU A 190 -5.38 -19.81 -11.04
C GLU A 190 -4.52 -18.59 -11.40
N THR A 191 -4.08 -17.89 -10.37
CA THR A 191 -3.31 -16.66 -10.52
C THR A 191 -2.02 -16.79 -9.73
N THR A 192 -0.92 -16.29 -10.27
CA THR A 192 0.37 -16.22 -9.58
C THR A 192 0.74 -14.76 -9.36
N LEU A 193 0.93 -14.40 -8.12
CA LEU A 193 1.40 -13.08 -7.69
C LEU A 193 2.88 -13.17 -7.29
N TYR A 194 3.62 -12.13 -7.57
CA TYR A 194 5.02 -12.00 -7.17
C TYR A 194 5.21 -10.73 -6.38
N GLU A 195 5.81 -10.87 -5.21
CA GLU A 195 6.17 -9.76 -4.34
C GLU A 195 7.66 -9.84 -4.04
N ARG A 196 8.28 -8.68 -3.95
CA ARG A 196 9.68 -8.61 -3.57
C ARG A 196 9.85 -7.88 -2.25
N VAL A 197 10.58 -8.49 -1.36
CA VAL A 197 11.03 -7.87 -0.10
C VAL A 197 12.24 -6.97 -0.37
N TYR A 198 12.27 -5.83 0.28
CA TYR A 198 13.35 -4.86 0.19
C TYR A 198 13.91 -4.54 1.57
N GLU A 199 15.23 -4.40 1.65
CA GLU A 199 15.90 -3.87 2.83
C GLU A 199 15.37 -2.47 3.16
N ILE A 200 15.07 -2.22 4.42
CA ILE A 200 14.53 -0.95 4.90
C ILE A 200 15.46 0.22 4.53
N ASP A 201 16.78 0.03 4.65
CA ASP A 201 17.75 1.07 4.32
C ASP A 201 17.82 1.37 2.81
N PHE A 202 17.55 0.36 1.95
CA PHE A 202 17.37 0.62 0.53
C PHE A 202 16.15 1.51 0.26
N ILE A 203 15.01 1.28 0.94
CA ILE A 203 13.81 2.10 0.80
C ILE A 203 14.08 3.52 1.29
N LYS A 204 14.70 3.70 2.47
CA LYS A 204 15.09 5.02 3.01
C LYS A 204 15.94 5.80 2.01
N LYS A 205 16.99 5.16 1.48
CA LYS A 205 17.87 5.79 0.48
C LYS A 205 17.11 6.14 -0.80
N ALA A 206 16.19 5.31 -1.25
CA ALA A 206 15.39 5.58 -2.45
C ALA A 206 14.38 6.73 -2.24
N ILE A 207 13.88 6.93 -1.01
CA ILE A 207 13.05 8.09 -0.60
C ILE A 207 13.87 9.38 -0.72
N GLU A 208 15.06 9.40 -0.12
CA GLU A 208 15.98 10.56 -0.18
C GLU A 208 16.39 10.90 -1.63
N ASP A 209 16.76 9.87 -2.41
CA ASP A 209 17.11 10.01 -3.84
C ASP A 209 15.94 10.52 -4.71
N ALA A 210 14.70 10.40 -4.22
CA ALA A 210 13.51 10.95 -4.86
C ALA A 210 13.22 12.42 -4.46
N GLY A 211 14.00 13.00 -3.53
CA GLY A 211 13.81 14.35 -3.02
C GLY A 211 12.68 14.44 -1.97
N LEU A 212 12.42 13.34 -1.28
CA LEU A 212 11.48 13.29 -0.16
C LEU A 212 12.25 13.25 1.17
N THR A 213 11.66 13.85 2.20
CA THR A 213 12.19 13.83 3.58
C THR A 213 11.37 12.87 4.42
N ILE A 214 12.01 11.94 5.11
CA ILE A 214 11.35 10.96 5.98
C ILE A 214 10.90 11.66 7.27
N LEU A 215 9.61 11.61 7.57
CA LEU A 215 9.03 12.03 8.86
C LEU A 215 9.08 10.89 9.88
N GLY A 216 8.84 9.66 9.45
CA GLY A 216 8.93 8.49 10.30
C GLY A 216 8.92 7.17 9.54
N VAL A 217 9.47 6.15 10.22
CA VAL A 217 9.49 4.75 9.79
C VAL A 217 9.09 3.92 11.01
N HIS A 218 7.95 3.25 10.94
CA HIS A 218 7.34 2.60 12.07
C HIS A 218 6.95 1.15 11.76
N ASP A 219 6.97 0.32 12.77
CA ASP A 219 6.29 -0.97 12.76
C ASP A 219 4.78 -0.71 12.58
N ALA A 220 4.19 -1.29 11.53
CA ALA A 220 2.82 -0.97 11.13
C ALA A 220 1.75 -1.45 12.12
N GLU A 221 2.05 -2.44 12.95
CA GLU A 221 1.11 -2.97 13.94
C GLU A 221 1.04 -2.11 15.20
N THR A 222 2.18 -1.52 15.58
CA THR A 222 2.31 -0.84 16.87
C THR A 222 2.62 0.64 16.79
N TRP A 223 2.98 1.13 15.62
CA TRP A 223 3.50 2.48 15.38
C TRP A 223 4.72 2.84 16.26
N ARG A 224 5.42 1.83 16.74
CA ARG A 224 6.70 1.97 17.47
C ARG A 224 7.88 1.82 16.50
N ALA A 225 9.09 1.88 17.05
CA ALA A 225 10.32 1.66 16.29
C ALA A 225 10.31 0.28 15.61
N VAL A 226 10.74 0.23 14.34
CA VAL A 226 10.90 -1.02 13.59
C VAL A 226 11.89 -1.95 14.31
N ARG A 227 11.53 -3.22 14.41
CA ARG A 227 12.34 -4.29 14.98
C ARG A 227 12.56 -5.38 13.95
N LYS A 228 13.51 -6.29 14.24
CA LYS A 228 13.81 -7.44 13.37
C LYS A 228 12.56 -8.28 13.04
N LYS A 229 11.63 -8.40 13.99
CA LYS A 229 10.39 -9.16 13.84
C LYS A 229 9.18 -8.36 13.37
N SER A 230 9.36 -7.11 12.98
CA SER A 230 8.28 -6.33 12.36
C SER A 230 7.92 -6.95 11.02
N VAL A 231 6.68 -7.36 10.86
CA VAL A 231 6.17 -8.02 9.65
C VAL A 231 5.81 -7.03 8.53
N ARG A 232 5.50 -5.79 8.90
CA ARG A 232 5.15 -4.69 8.00
C ARG A 232 5.72 -3.38 8.53
N VAL A 233 6.15 -2.51 7.62
CA VAL A 233 6.77 -1.22 7.95
C VAL A 233 6.09 -0.10 7.19
N ASP A 234 5.65 0.89 7.94
CA ASP A 234 5.03 2.12 7.46
C ASP A 234 6.08 3.22 7.28
N PHE A 235 6.00 3.91 6.16
CA PHE A 235 6.81 5.07 5.82
C PHE A 235 5.94 6.30 5.64
N VAL A 236 6.23 7.36 6.37
CA VAL A 236 5.61 8.68 6.18
C VAL A 236 6.69 9.67 5.79
N CYS A 237 6.51 10.31 4.63
CA CYS A 237 7.50 11.20 4.05
C CYS A 237 6.84 12.50 3.57
N THR A 238 7.59 13.59 3.51
CA THR A 238 7.11 14.88 2.98
C THR A 238 7.96 15.38 1.83
N LYS A 239 7.37 16.15 0.94
CA LYS A 239 8.05 16.91 -0.10
C LYS A 239 8.38 18.32 0.42
N GLY A 240 9.34 18.39 1.33
CA GLY A 240 9.75 19.62 1.96
C GLY A 240 10.55 19.38 3.24
N PRO A 241 10.86 20.43 4.00
CA PRO A 241 11.56 20.31 5.27
C PRO A 241 10.66 19.60 6.30
N ALA A 242 11.28 18.72 7.11
CA ALA A 242 10.57 17.96 8.15
C ALA A 242 10.11 18.84 9.33
N ASP A 243 10.75 19.99 9.53
CA ASP A 243 10.54 20.84 10.72
C ASP A 243 9.07 21.25 10.90
N THR A 244 8.39 21.55 9.80
CA THR A 244 6.95 21.88 9.79
C THR A 244 6.10 20.77 10.43
N TYR A 245 6.51 19.52 10.27
CA TYR A 245 5.74 18.35 10.70
C TYR A 245 6.25 17.70 11.99
N THR A 246 7.38 18.13 12.56
CA THR A 246 7.98 17.46 13.72
C THR A 246 7.01 17.29 14.88
N LYS A 247 6.33 18.35 15.31
CA LYS A 247 5.37 18.31 16.42
C LYS A 247 4.04 17.66 16.02
N PRO A 248 3.40 18.04 14.89
CA PRO A 248 2.18 17.39 14.41
C PRO A 248 2.34 15.87 14.22
N PHE A 249 3.46 15.43 13.65
CA PHE A 249 3.73 14.02 13.40
C PHE A 249 3.91 13.23 14.71
N LYS A 250 4.66 13.74 15.68
CA LYS A 250 4.77 13.13 17.03
C LYS A 250 3.39 12.94 17.67
N ASN A 251 2.50 13.92 17.54
CA ASN A 251 1.15 13.82 18.07
C ASN A 251 0.32 12.75 17.33
N ALA A 252 0.44 12.67 15.99
CA ALA A 252 -0.22 11.64 15.20
C ALA A 252 0.26 10.23 15.61
N VAL A 253 1.58 10.03 15.72
CA VAL A 253 2.16 8.75 16.19
C VAL A 253 1.62 8.36 17.56
N LYS A 254 1.54 9.30 18.52
CA LYS A 254 1.00 9.03 19.85
C LYS A 254 -0.45 8.56 19.77
N ARG A 255 -1.31 9.26 19.01
CA ARG A 255 -2.72 8.87 18.84
C ARG A 255 -2.85 7.46 18.23
N MET A 256 -2.05 7.14 17.19
CA MET A 256 -2.05 5.82 16.59
C MET A 256 -1.61 4.73 17.56
N GLN A 257 -0.56 4.99 18.35
CA GLN A 257 -0.13 4.08 19.41
C GLN A 257 -1.18 3.86 20.51
N ASP A 258 -2.00 4.86 20.78
CA ASP A 258 -3.09 4.75 21.77
C ASP A 258 -4.30 3.98 21.18
N CYS A 259 -4.62 4.17 19.90
CA CYS A 259 -5.70 3.44 19.21
C CYS A 259 -5.37 1.97 18.93
N LEU A 260 -4.10 1.62 18.74
CA LEU A 260 -3.66 0.26 18.36
C LEU A 260 -3.14 -0.56 19.58
N LYS A 261 -3.48 -0.17 20.79
CA LYS A 261 -3.10 -0.89 22.02
C LYS A 261 -4.04 -2.04 22.40
N ASP A 262 -5.21 -2.07 21.80
CA ASP A 262 -6.26 -3.07 22.00
C ASP A 262 -6.26 -4.09 20.85
#